data_964ecf5b0e75b2d8c523b979b22d6468
#
_entry.id   964ecf5b0e75b2d8c523b979b22d6468
#
_cell.length_a   1.000
_cell.length_b   1.000
_cell.length_c   1.000
_cell.angle_alpha   90.00
_cell.angle_beta   90.00
_cell.angle_gamma   90.00
#
_symmetry.space_group_name_H-M   'P 1'
#
loop_
_entity.id
_entity.type
_entity.pdbx_description
1 polymer ?
#
loop_
_entity_poly.entity_id
_entity_poly.type
_entity_poly.pdbx_seq_one_letter_code
_entity_poly.pdbx_strand_id
1 'polypeptide(L)'
;MTNVWKYLKSWESFLCLVLILTISVNAVNSDAFLSIDNQVNLFTLSIEKVIIALIMAFIIINAEIDLSVASMMGLAACALGWLVDSGASMPTALAMCLLIGMLGGLFNGFWVTFMNLPSLVVTLAMLIGFRGLARVLVEDRSIRVFPSWFEELGQQPILGPLPLAVIIFFLLLILAVIVLRFTGFGRYVYVIGINKDMARYSGINVTAVKLILFALSGLISALAGILFAARLGSVRGDMGLGFELDIITMVLLGGVSIFGGSGSIYGVILSILIVLYLRNGMSLSNITGHLQTGVIGMLLIFSAMVPNLKNYWESFRTSRS
;
A
#
# COMPACT_ATOMS: atom_id res chain seq x y z
N MET A 1 -6.32 33.67 18.07
CA MET A 1 -5.21 33.55 17.08
C MET A 1 -4.25 32.36 17.31
N THR A 2 -4.31 31.67 18.45
CA THR A 2 -3.37 30.59 18.85
C THR A 2 -3.59 29.22 18.15
N ASN A 3 -4.76 28.94 17.60
CA ASN A 3 -5.02 27.63 16.98
C ASN A 3 -4.52 27.48 15.55
N VAL A 4 -4.51 28.55 14.74
CA VAL A 4 -4.11 28.48 13.32
C VAL A 4 -2.62 28.16 13.18
N TRP A 5 -1.77 28.73 14.04
CA TRP A 5 -0.32 28.45 14.06
C TRP A 5 0.03 27.03 14.45
N LYS A 6 -0.80 26.34 15.23
CA LYS A 6 -0.62 24.94 15.62
C LYS A 6 -0.94 24.01 14.44
N TYR A 7 -1.94 24.33 13.65
CA TYR A 7 -2.29 23.58 12.42
C TYR A 7 -1.25 23.76 11.33
N LEU A 8 -0.71 24.99 11.13
CA LEU A 8 0.33 25.27 10.14
C LEU A 8 1.68 24.56 10.42
N LYS A 9 1.88 24.06 11.66
CA LYS A 9 3.08 23.28 12.06
C LYS A 9 2.87 21.78 12.01
N SER A 10 1.70 21.30 11.58
CA SER A 10 1.45 19.87 11.47
C SER A 10 2.15 19.29 10.24
N TRP A 11 2.46 17.98 10.29
CA TRP A 11 3.04 17.25 9.17
C TRP A 11 2.12 17.28 7.95
N GLU A 12 0.82 17.15 8.16
CA GLU A 12 -0.20 17.22 7.12
C GLU A 12 -0.21 18.56 6.38
N SER A 13 0.01 19.67 7.09
CA SER A 13 0.11 21.01 6.43
C SER A 13 1.34 21.12 5.54
N PHE A 14 2.47 20.56 5.97
CA PHE A 14 3.66 20.43 5.14
C PHE A 14 3.38 19.58 3.89
N LEU A 15 2.73 18.44 4.03
CA LEU A 15 2.36 17.58 2.91
C LEU A 15 1.37 18.29 1.95
N CYS A 16 0.40 19.04 2.47
CA CYS A 16 -0.49 19.88 1.63
C CYS A 16 0.31 20.87 0.78
N LEU A 17 1.28 21.54 1.38
CA LEU A 17 2.13 22.48 0.65
C LEU A 17 2.96 21.78 -0.44
N VAL A 18 3.55 20.63 -0.12
CA VAL A 18 4.30 19.82 -1.10
C VAL A 18 3.39 19.34 -2.22
N LEU A 19 2.16 18.91 -1.90
CA LEU A 19 1.17 18.50 -2.89
C LEU A 19 0.81 19.65 -3.84
N ILE A 20 0.50 20.84 -3.30
CA ILE A 20 0.18 22.04 -4.10
C ILE A 20 1.38 22.39 -5.00
N LEU A 21 2.59 22.37 -4.46
CA LEU A 21 3.80 22.64 -5.23
C LEU A 21 3.97 21.63 -6.38
N THR A 22 3.81 20.33 -6.09
CA THR A 22 3.91 19.25 -7.08
C THR A 22 2.87 19.44 -8.20
N ILE A 23 1.61 19.73 -7.85
CA ILE A 23 0.55 20.01 -8.82
C ILE A 23 0.88 21.25 -9.66
N SER A 24 1.32 22.33 -9.03
CA SER A 24 1.62 23.58 -9.72
C SER A 24 2.78 23.41 -10.72
N VAL A 25 3.85 22.75 -10.31
CA VAL A 25 5.01 22.49 -11.19
C VAL A 25 4.60 21.63 -12.39
N ASN A 26 3.83 20.57 -12.17
CA ASN A 26 3.40 19.69 -13.24
C ASN A 26 2.41 20.37 -14.20
N ALA A 27 1.51 21.21 -13.67
CA ALA A 27 0.54 21.96 -14.47
C ALA A 27 1.23 23.01 -15.39
N VAL A 28 2.34 23.58 -14.94
CA VAL A 28 3.14 24.51 -15.77
C VAL A 28 3.94 23.75 -16.83
N ASN A 29 4.41 22.53 -16.51
CA ASN A 29 5.27 21.75 -17.41
C ASN A 29 4.49 20.98 -18.48
N SER A 30 3.19 20.73 -18.31
CA SER A 30 2.39 19.94 -19.24
C SER A 30 0.92 20.34 -19.23
N ASP A 31 0.42 20.79 -20.39
CA ASP A 31 -1.01 21.13 -20.57
C ASP A 31 -1.92 19.91 -20.38
N ALA A 32 -1.41 18.70 -20.66
CA ALA A 32 -2.16 17.47 -20.48
C ALA A 32 -2.32 17.09 -19.00
N PHE A 33 -1.53 17.66 -18.08
CA PHE A 33 -1.50 17.24 -16.69
C PHE A 33 -2.87 17.35 -15.99
N LEU A 34 -3.58 18.46 -16.17
CA LEU A 34 -4.88 18.73 -15.53
C LEU A 34 -6.07 18.16 -16.32
N SER A 35 -5.85 17.47 -17.45
CA SER A 35 -6.95 16.86 -18.20
C SER A 35 -7.64 15.77 -17.37
N ILE A 36 -8.95 15.61 -17.53
CA ILE A 36 -9.76 14.60 -16.83
C ILE A 36 -9.21 13.19 -17.12
N ASP A 37 -8.87 12.92 -18.38
CA ASP A 37 -8.33 11.63 -18.79
C ASP A 37 -7.02 11.31 -18.09
N ASN A 38 -6.12 12.30 -17.97
CA ASN A 38 -4.87 12.09 -17.24
C ASN A 38 -5.10 11.85 -15.73
N GLN A 39 -6.06 12.58 -15.12
CA GLN A 39 -6.40 12.38 -13.71
C GLN A 39 -6.95 10.97 -13.45
N VAL A 40 -7.83 10.49 -14.31
CA VAL A 40 -8.37 9.11 -14.21
C VAL A 40 -7.27 8.09 -14.43
N ASN A 41 -6.45 8.25 -15.47
CA ASN A 41 -5.35 7.36 -15.79
C ASN A 41 -4.30 7.27 -14.67
N LEU A 42 -3.96 8.37 -14.03
CA LEU A 42 -3.03 8.43 -12.91
C LEU A 42 -3.46 7.49 -11.76
N PHE A 43 -4.75 7.54 -11.38
CA PHE A 43 -5.29 6.63 -10.37
C PHE A 43 -5.34 5.20 -10.89
N THR A 44 -5.86 4.98 -12.09
CA THR A 44 -6.04 3.65 -12.69
C THR A 44 -4.72 2.89 -12.81
N LEU A 45 -3.64 3.55 -13.23
CA LEU A 45 -2.33 2.92 -13.42
C LEU A 45 -1.59 2.59 -12.12
N SER A 46 -2.04 3.12 -11.00
CA SER A 46 -1.38 2.92 -9.70
C SER A 46 -2.30 2.36 -8.62
N ILE A 47 -3.53 2.02 -8.98
CA ILE A 47 -4.60 1.73 -8.02
C ILE A 47 -4.27 0.54 -7.12
N GLU A 48 -3.58 -0.47 -7.62
CA GLU A 48 -3.21 -1.65 -6.88
C GLU A 48 -2.26 -1.29 -5.71
N LYS A 49 -1.27 -0.45 -5.99
CA LYS A 49 -0.33 0.05 -4.97
C LYS A 49 -1.04 0.88 -3.91
N VAL A 50 -1.96 1.72 -4.34
CA VAL A 50 -2.71 2.63 -3.47
C VAL A 50 -3.67 1.86 -2.56
N ILE A 51 -4.32 0.80 -3.06
CA ILE A 51 -5.16 -0.10 -2.27
C ILE A 51 -4.32 -0.80 -1.18
N ILE A 52 -3.16 -1.34 -1.54
CA ILE A 52 -2.27 -2.01 -0.59
C ILE A 52 -1.70 -1.01 0.44
N ALA A 53 -1.42 0.24 0.05
CA ALA A 53 -0.92 1.25 0.97
C ALA A 53 -1.88 1.54 2.14
N LEU A 54 -3.19 1.36 1.96
CA LEU A 54 -4.17 1.53 3.03
C LEU A 54 -3.94 0.51 4.15
N ILE A 55 -3.82 -0.78 3.82
CA ILE A 55 -3.57 -1.82 4.84
C ILE A 55 -2.14 -1.75 5.38
N MET A 56 -1.17 -1.37 4.56
CA MET A 56 0.20 -1.18 4.99
C MET A 56 0.30 -0.10 6.07
N ALA A 57 -0.53 0.95 6.03
CA ALA A 57 -0.58 1.95 7.09
C ALA A 57 -0.93 1.32 8.46
N PHE A 58 -1.89 0.38 8.51
CA PHE A 58 -2.21 -0.34 9.75
C PHE A 58 -1.05 -1.21 10.24
N ILE A 59 -0.40 -1.92 9.32
CA ILE A 59 0.74 -2.80 9.62
C ILE A 59 1.88 -1.98 10.24
N ILE A 60 2.25 -0.85 9.61
CA ILE A 60 3.35 -0.01 10.11
C ILE A 60 2.98 0.70 11.41
N ILE A 61 1.74 1.19 11.56
CA ILE A 61 1.27 1.75 12.84
C ILE A 61 1.35 0.71 13.96
N ASN A 62 1.15 -0.57 13.66
CA ASN A 62 1.28 -1.68 14.61
C ASN A 62 2.75 -2.11 14.89
N ALA A 63 3.74 -1.33 14.43
CA ALA A 63 5.18 -1.60 14.52
C ALA A 63 5.60 -2.89 13.79
N GLU A 64 4.92 -3.25 12.70
CA GLU A 64 5.28 -4.37 11.83
C GLU A 64 5.52 -3.86 10.40
N ILE A 65 6.19 -4.66 9.58
CA ILE A 65 6.41 -4.37 8.15
C ILE A 65 6.08 -5.63 7.35
N ASP A 66 5.33 -5.47 6.25
CA ASP A 66 5.03 -6.56 5.34
C ASP A 66 5.58 -6.27 3.93
N LEU A 67 6.79 -6.76 3.67
CA LEU A 67 7.42 -6.64 2.35
C LEU A 67 6.84 -7.60 1.31
N SER A 68 6.08 -8.61 1.74
CA SER A 68 5.55 -9.64 0.84
C SER A 68 4.30 -9.22 0.07
N VAL A 69 3.71 -8.06 0.38
CA VAL A 69 2.43 -7.60 -0.21
C VAL A 69 2.41 -7.60 -1.74
N ALA A 70 3.49 -7.11 -2.37
CA ALA A 70 3.58 -7.04 -3.82
C ALA A 70 3.79 -8.42 -4.46
N SER A 71 4.54 -9.30 -3.81
CA SER A 71 4.71 -10.68 -4.28
C SER A 71 3.45 -11.52 -4.05
N MET A 72 2.70 -11.28 -2.96
CA MET A 72 1.39 -11.88 -2.72
C MET A 72 0.37 -11.42 -3.77
N MET A 73 0.36 -10.15 -4.12
CA MET A 73 -0.45 -9.61 -5.23
C MET A 73 -0.12 -10.36 -6.54
N GLY A 74 1.17 -10.51 -6.86
CA GLY A 74 1.62 -11.25 -8.04
C GLY A 74 1.25 -12.72 -8.00
N LEU A 75 1.38 -13.38 -6.85
CA LEU A 75 0.99 -14.79 -6.66
C LEU A 75 -0.52 -14.97 -6.87
N ALA A 76 -1.35 -14.11 -6.28
CA ALA A 76 -2.79 -14.18 -6.44
C ALA A 76 -3.21 -13.97 -7.90
N ALA A 77 -2.60 -13.00 -8.62
CA ALA A 77 -2.85 -12.79 -10.03
C ALA A 77 -2.46 -14.02 -10.87
N CYS A 78 -1.27 -14.60 -10.63
CA CYS A 78 -0.81 -15.81 -11.32
C CYS A 78 -1.68 -17.03 -11.01
N ALA A 79 -2.11 -17.19 -9.74
CA ALA A 79 -3.02 -18.26 -9.35
C ALA A 79 -4.38 -18.11 -10.04
N LEU A 80 -4.89 -16.88 -10.20
CA LEU A 80 -6.11 -16.63 -10.96
C LEU A 80 -5.98 -17.11 -12.42
N GLY A 81 -4.91 -16.67 -13.09
CA GLY A 81 -4.66 -17.09 -14.48
C GLY A 81 -4.50 -18.59 -14.61
N TRP A 82 -3.72 -19.22 -13.73
CA TRP A 82 -3.52 -20.68 -13.73
C TRP A 82 -4.80 -21.46 -13.48
N LEU A 83 -5.64 -21.05 -12.53
CA LEU A 83 -6.92 -21.71 -12.24
C LEU A 83 -7.87 -21.64 -13.44
N VAL A 84 -7.99 -20.47 -14.07
CA VAL A 84 -8.85 -20.30 -15.25
C VAL A 84 -8.30 -21.07 -16.45
N ASP A 85 -6.99 -21.07 -16.68
CA ASP A 85 -6.32 -21.86 -17.74
C ASP A 85 -6.52 -23.37 -17.54
N SER A 86 -6.59 -23.80 -16.27
CA SER A 86 -6.89 -25.19 -15.88
C SER A 86 -8.37 -25.56 -15.95
N GLY A 87 -9.25 -24.65 -16.41
CA GLY A 87 -10.68 -24.89 -16.60
C GLY A 87 -11.56 -24.59 -15.39
N ALA A 88 -11.04 -23.95 -14.33
CA ALA A 88 -11.87 -23.53 -13.23
C ALA A 88 -12.82 -22.39 -13.64
N SER A 89 -14.04 -22.37 -13.08
CA SER A 89 -14.94 -21.25 -13.30
C SER A 89 -14.39 -19.96 -12.69
N MET A 90 -14.65 -18.82 -13.35
CA MET A 90 -14.13 -17.51 -12.86
C MET A 90 -14.54 -17.20 -11.41
N PRO A 91 -15.80 -17.40 -10.96
CA PRO A 91 -16.16 -17.19 -9.55
C PRO A 91 -15.37 -18.07 -8.57
N THR A 92 -15.12 -19.33 -8.93
CA THR A 92 -14.31 -20.25 -8.13
C THR A 92 -12.87 -19.77 -8.06
N ALA A 93 -12.28 -19.38 -9.18
CA ALA A 93 -10.91 -18.88 -9.25
C ALA A 93 -10.75 -17.60 -8.42
N LEU A 94 -11.68 -16.65 -8.48
CA LEU A 94 -11.69 -15.43 -7.66
C LEU A 94 -11.73 -15.76 -6.16
N ALA A 95 -12.63 -16.65 -5.73
CA ALA A 95 -12.74 -17.05 -4.33
C ALA A 95 -11.45 -17.73 -3.84
N MET A 96 -10.88 -18.62 -4.64
CA MET A 96 -9.62 -19.30 -4.32
C MET A 96 -8.45 -18.31 -4.21
N CYS A 97 -8.37 -17.31 -5.08
CA CYS A 97 -7.32 -16.28 -5.00
C CYS A 97 -7.40 -15.45 -3.72
N LEU A 98 -8.60 -15.04 -3.32
CA LEU A 98 -8.79 -14.35 -2.05
C LEU A 98 -8.42 -15.24 -0.85
N LEU A 99 -8.76 -16.53 -0.91
CA LEU A 99 -8.37 -17.50 0.12
C LEU A 99 -6.86 -17.69 0.16
N ILE A 100 -6.18 -17.83 -0.98
CA ILE A 100 -4.71 -17.90 -1.07
C ILE A 100 -4.09 -16.67 -0.42
N GLY A 101 -4.58 -15.48 -0.73
CA GLY A 101 -4.09 -14.24 -0.11
C GLY A 101 -4.27 -14.23 1.40
N MET A 102 -5.47 -14.56 1.89
CA MET A 102 -5.76 -14.62 3.32
C MET A 102 -4.88 -15.65 4.04
N LEU A 103 -4.73 -16.85 3.49
CA LEU A 103 -3.89 -17.90 4.06
C LEU A 103 -2.40 -17.55 4.05
N GLY A 104 -1.91 -16.92 2.98
CA GLY A 104 -0.53 -16.44 2.92
C GLY A 104 -0.26 -15.33 3.93
N GLY A 105 -1.21 -14.42 4.12
CA GLY A 105 -1.12 -13.41 5.18
C GLY A 105 -1.15 -14.05 6.58
N LEU A 106 -2.05 -15.01 6.82
CA LEU A 106 -2.09 -15.78 8.07
C LEU A 106 -0.79 -16.56 8.31
N PHE A 107 -0.19 -17.11 7.27
CA PHE A 107 1.12 -17.79 7.36
C PHE A 107 2.20 -16.81 7.86
N ASN A 108 2.30 -15.62 7.28
CA ASN A 108 3.21 -14.57 7.78
C ASN A 108 2.90 -14.21 9.24
N GLY A 109 1.63 -13.95 9.53
CA GLY A 109 1.16 -13.61 10.87
C GLY A 109 1.46 -14.70 11.90
N PHE A 110 1.37 -15.98 11.54
CA PHE A 110 1.71 -17.10 12.41
C PHE A 110 3.19 -17.05 12.87
N TRP A 111 4.12 -16.91 11.93
CA TRP A 111 5.55 -16.84 12.27
C TRP A 111 5.89 -15.60 13.12
N VAL A 112 5.27 -14.48 12.81
CA VAL A 112 5.48 -13.23 13.57
C VAL A 112 4.92 -13.33 14.99
N THR A 113 3.73 -13.92 15.17
CA THR A 113 3.02 -13.87 16.45
C THR A 113 3.34 -15.03 17.38
N PHE A 114 3.42 -16.27 16.86
CA PHE A 114 3.65 -17.47 17.68
C PHE A 114 5.12 -17.80 17.82
N MET A 115 5.90 -17.60 16.77
CA MET A 115 7.35 -17.85 16.80
C MET A 115 8.17 -16.62 17.21
N ASN A 116 7.50 -15.46 17.40
CA ASN A 116 8.12 -14.18 17.73
C ASN A 116 9.26 -13.78 16.78
N LEU A 117 9.18 -14.16 15.51
CA LEU A 117 10.14 -13.75 14.49
C LEU A 117 9.89 -12.28 14.09
N PRO A 118 10.93 -11.48 13.82
CA PRO A 118 10.76 -10.14 13.27
C PRO A 118 9.99 -10.18 11.94
N SER A 119 8.93 -9.37 11.82
CA SER A 119 8.10 -9.33 10.60
C SER A 119 8.90 -9.02 9.34
N LEU A 120 9.90 -8.16 9.46
CA LEU A 120 10.79 -7.83 8.35
C LEU A 120 11.49 -9.08 7.78
N VAL A 121 11.94 -9.99 8.64
CA VAL A 121 12.62 -11.24 8.23
C VAL A 121 11.65 -12.20 7.57
N VAL A 122 10.48 -12.41 8.20
CA VAL A 122 9.43 -13.30 7.68
C VAL A 122 8.95 -12.82 6.32
N THR A 123 8.59 -11.54 6.22
CA THR A 123 7.99 -11.00 5.01
C THR A 123 9.01 -10.80 3.88
N LEU A 124 10.29 -10.57 4.20
CA LEU A 124 11.37 -10.58 3.22
C LEU A 124 11.59 -12.00 2.64
N ALA A 125 11.57 -13.03 3.49
CA ALA A 125 11.63 -14.42 3.02
C ALA A 125 10.43 -14.75 2.12
N MET A 126 9.23 -14.32 2.52
CA MET A 126 8.00 -14.57 1.77
C MET A 126 7.84 -13.67 0.53
N LEU A 127 8.50 -12.52 0.47
CA LEU A 127 8.64 -11.75 -0.77
C LEU A 127 9.30 -12.62 -1.86
N ILE A 128 10.34 -13.36 -1.50
CA ILE A 128 11.02 -14.28 -2.43
C ILE A 128 10.17 -15.52 -2.64
N GLY A 129 9.61 -16.10 -1.57
CA GLY A 129 8.80 -17.33 -1.61
C GLY A 129 7.54 -17.18 -2.48
N PHE A 130 6.72 -16.16 -2.24
CA PHE A 130 5.51 -15.92 -3.04
C PHE A 130 5.84 -15.58 -4.49
N ARG A 131 6.94 -14.84 -4.72
CA ARG A 131 7.41 -14.55 -6.08
C ARG A 131 7.85 -15.82 -6.81
N GLY A 132 8.57 -16.73 -6.12
CA GLY A 132 8.96 -18.03 -6.67
C GLY A 132 7.74 -18.87 -7.03
N LEU A 133 6.75 -18.97 -6.13
CA LEU A 133 5.50 -19.69 -6.39
C LEU A 133 4.72 -19.10 -7.57
N ALA A 134 4.65 -17.77 -7.69
CA ALA A 134 4.00 -17.11 -8.82
C ALA A 134 4.64 -17.55 -10.17
N ARG A 135 5.98 -17.57 -10.23
CA ARG A 135 6.69 -18.02 -11.44
C ARG A 135 6.48 -19.49 -11.75
N VAL A 136 6.47 -20.35 -10.74
CA VAL A 136 6.20 -21.80 -10.91
C VAL A 136 4.80 -22.01 -11.50
N LEU A 137 3.78 -21.28 -11.03
CA LEU A 137 2.41 -21.44 -11.51
C LEU A 137 2.25 -21.08 -12.99
N VAL A 138 2.97 -20.06 -13.45
CA VAL A 138 2.85 -19.60 -14.84
C VAL A 138 4.01 -20.06 -15.73
N GLU A 139 4.97 -20.83 -15.20
CA GLU A 139 6.13 -21.35 -15.95
C GLU A 139 6.86 -20.26 -16.75
N ASP A 140 7.01 -19.06 -16.16
CA ASP A 140 7.57 -17.84 -16.76
C ASP A 140 6.89 -17.36 -18.07
N ARG A 141 5.73 -17.93 -18.44
CA ARG A 141 4.93 -17.48 -19.58
C ARG A 141 3.90 -16.42 -19.18
N SER A 142 3.32 -15.76 -20.16
CA SER A 142 2.15 -14.89 -19.97
C SER A 142 0.87 -15.67 -20.23
N ILE A 143 -0.02 -15.74 -19.25
CA ILE A 143 -1.35 -16.37 -19.38
C ILE A 143 -2.37 -15.29 -19.72
N ARG A 144 -3.17 -15.51 -20.79
CA ARG A 144 -4.22 -14.62 -21.31
C ARG A 144 -5.46 -15.43 -21.62
N VAL A 145 -6.21 -15.79 -20.57
CA VAL A 145 -7.37 -16.70 -20.68
C VAL A 145 -8.63 -16.12 -20.04
N PHE A 146 -8.59 -14.83 -19.73
CA PHE A 146 -9.70 -14.21 -19.03
C PHE A 146 -10.90 -13.96 -19.96
N PRO A 147 -12.14 -14.10 -19.45
CA PRO A 147 -13.32 -13.75 -20.21
C PRO A 147 -13.42 -12.23 -20.39
N SER A 148 -13.99 -11.76 -21.52
CA SER A 148 -14.09 -10.34 -21.87
C SER A 148 -14.74 -9.49 -20.79
N TRP A 149 -15.79 -9.98 -20.14
CA TRP A 149 -16.46 -9.25 -19.05
C TRP A 149 -15.54 -8.95 -17.86
N PHE A 150 -14.55 -9.81 -17.58
CA PHE A 150 -13.59 -9.59 -16.49
C PHE A 150 -12.57 -8.52 -16.87
N GLU A 151 -12.08 -8.53 -18.10
CA GLU A 151 -11.19 -7.49 -18.62
C GLU A 151 -11.91 -6.14 -18.69
N GLU A 152 -13.17 -6.13 -19.14
CA GLU A 152 -14.01 -4.93 -19.18
C GLU A 152 -14.18 -4.30 -17.78
N LEU A 153 -14.38 -5.10 -16.72
CA LEU A 153 -14.45 -4.61 -15.35
C LEU A 153 -13.16 -3.90 -14.89
N GLY A 154 -12.01 -4.32 -15.39
CA GLY A 154 -10.71 -3.69 -15.07
C GLY A 154 -10.37 -2.49 -15.94
N GLN A 155 -10.90 -2.43 -17.17
CA GLN A 155 -10.50 -1.44 -18.19
C GLN A 155 -11.55 -0.38 -18.47
N GLN A 156 -12.85 -0.75 -18.39
CA GLN A 156 -13.93 0.15 -18.73
C GLN A 156 -14.42 0.96 -17.52
N PRO A 157 -14.85 2.20 -17.73
CA PRO A 157 -15.47 2.99 -16.69
C PRO A 157 -16.85 2.44 -16.31
N ILE A 158 -17.14 2.34 -15.01
CA ILE A 158 -18.42 1.83 -14.48
C ILE A 158 -19.29 2.98 -13.96
N LEU A 159 -18.67 3.96 -13.28
CA LEU A 159 -19.38 5.11 -12.73
C LEU A 159 -18.76 6.41 -13.26
N GLY A 160 -19.43 7.01 -14.28
CA GLY A 160 -18.85 8.15 -14.98
C GLY A 160 -17.51 7.76 -15.62
N PRO A 161 -16.41 8.50 -15.40
CA PRO A 161 -15.10 8.13 -15.94
C PRO A 161 -14.33 7.10 -15.06
N LEU A 162 -14.91 6.63 -13.95
CA LEU A 162 -14.19 5.85 -12.93
C LEU A 162 -14.31 4.33 -13.18
N PRO A 163 -13.17 3.60 -13.31
CA PRO A 163 -13.12 2.14 -13.31
C PRO A 163 -13.49 1.54 -11.94
N LEU A 164 -13.87 0.25 -11.92
CA LEU A 164 -14.24 -0.50 -10.71
C LEU A 164 -13.17 -0.40 -9.60
N ALA A 165 -11.91 -0.52 -9.97
CA ALA A 165 -10.80 -0.51 -9.02
C ALA A 165 -10.71 0.80 -8.21
N VAL A 166 -11.03 1.94 -8.85
CA VAL A 166 -11.06 3.25 -8.18
C VAL A 166 -12.23 3.33 -7.20
N ILE A 167 -13.38 2.78 -7.55
CA ILE A 167 -14.55 2.71 -6.66
C ILE A 167 -14.21 1.85 -5.42
N ILE A 168 -13.60 0.68 -5.63
CA ILE A 168 -13.15 -0.20 -4.55
C ILE A 168 -12.14 0.52 -3.64
N PHE A 169 -11.20 1.27 -4.21
CA PHE A 169 -10.26 2.06 -3.42
C PHE A 169 -10.97 3.05 -2.49
N PHE A 170 -11.92 3.83 -2.98
CA PHE A 170 -12.64 4.79 -2.14
C PHE A 170 -13.46 4.09 -1.05
N LEU A 171 -14.08 2.94 -1.33
CA LEU A 171 -14.77 2.14 -0.32
C LEU A 171 -13.80 1.64 0.77
N LEU A 172 -12.64 1.10 0.38
CA LEU A 172 -11.61 0.66 1.31
C LEU A 172 -11.01 1.83 2.09
N LEU A 173 -10.84 3.00 1.47
CA LEU A 173 -10.37 4.22 2.13
C LEU A 173 -11.35 4.67 3.23
N ILE A 174 -12.64 4.73 2.92
CA ILE A 174 -13.68 5.07 3.90
C ILE A 174 -13.64 4.07 5.05
N LEU A 175 -13.58 2.77 4.76
CA LEU A 175 -13.47 1.73 5.76
C LEU A 175 -12.22 1.88 6.62
N ALA A 176 -11.07 2.14 6.01
CA ALA A 176 -9.80 2.36 6.71
C ALA A 176 -9.88 3.55 7.67
N VAL A 177 -10.46 4.68 7.24
CA VAL A 177 -10.68 5.86 8.08
C VAL A 177 -11.61 5.51 9.25
N ILE A 178 -12.72 4.83 9.00
CA ILE A 178 -13.69 4.43 10.04
C ILE A 178 -12.99 3.51 11.05
N VAL A 179 -12.30 2.48 10.60
CA VAL A 179 -11.65 1.50 11.47
C VAL A 179 -10.56 2.15 12.32
N LEU A 180 -9.64 2.90 11.72
CA LEU A 180 -8.54 3.51 12.48
C LEU A 180 -9.02 4.57 13.48
N ARG A 181 -10.03 5.37 13.13
CA ARG A 181 -10.38 6.55 13.90
C ARG A 181 -11.54 6.32 14.86
N PHE A 182 -12.51 5.48 14.51
CA PHE A 182 -13.77 5.37 15.23
C PHE A 182 -13.98 4.02 15.92
N THR A 183 -13.09 3.03 15.75
CA THR A 183 -13.27 1.70 16.37
C THR A 183 -12.28 1.41 17.49
N GLY A 184 -12.62 0.41 18.33
CA GLY A 184 -11.72 -0.17 19.32
C GLY A 184 -10.49 -0.83 18.68
N PHE A 185 -10.71 -1.49 17.55
CA PHE A 185 -9.62 -2.16 16.82
C PHE A 185 -8.53 -1.16 16.38
N GLY A 186 -8.93 -0.01 15.83
CA GLY A 186 -7.95 1.04 15.47
C GLY A 186 -7.14 1.50 16.68
N ARG A 187 -7.79 1.71 17.85
CA ARG A 187 -7.07 2.05 19.09
C ARG A 187 -6.07 0.95 19.49
N TYR A 188 -6.45 -0.33 19.37
CA TYR A 188 -5.53 -1.44 19.67
C TYR A 188 -4.32 -1.44 18.76
N VAL A 189 -4.48 -1.14 17.45
CA VAL A 189 -3.38 -1.03 16.49
C VAL A 189 -2.36 0.00 16.95
N TYR A 190 -2.78 1.20 17.39
CA TYR A 190 -1.88 2.23 17.91
C TYR A 190 -1.21 1.83 19.23
N VAL A 191 -1.99 1.32 20.18
CA VAL A 191 -1.46 0.96 21.52
C VAL A 191 -0.42 -0.16 21.42
N ILE A 192 -0.66 -1.18 20.61
CA ILE A 192 0.30 -2.26 20.36
C ILE A 192 1.56 -1.71 19.72
N GLY A 193 1.43 -0.78 18.75
CA GLY A 193 2.56 -0.15 18.09
C GLY A 193 3.42 0.72 19.02
N ILE A 194 2.83 1.33 20.06
CA ILE A 194 3.59 2.08 21.07
C ILE A 194 4.38 1.11 21.97
N ASN A 195 3.72 0.11 22.53
CA ASN A 195 4.35 -0.88 23.38
C ASN A 195 3.47 -2.15 23.47
N LYS A 196 3.95 -3.25 22.86
CA LYS A 196 3.23 -4.53 22.81
C LYS A 196 3.00 -5.15 24.20
N ASP A 197 3.95 -4.96 25.14
CA ASP A 197 3.87 -5.56 26.46
C ASP A 197 2.86 -4.78 27.33
N MET A 198 2.88 -3.43 27.28
CA MET A 198 1.84 -2.62 27.92
C MET A 198 0.45 -2.94 27.39
N ALA A 199 0.30 -3.11 26.05
CA ALA A 199 -0.97 -3.52 25.45
C ALA A 199 -1.47 -4.86 26.02
N ARG A 200 -0.56 -5.85 26.15
CA ARG A 200 -0.88 -7.17 26.73
C ARG A 200 -1.32 -7.07 28.18
N TYR A 201 -0.59 -6.31 29.00
CA TYR A 201 -0.96 -6.06 30.43
C TYR A 201 -2.28 -5.31 30.56
N SER A 202 -2.68 -4.53 29.57
CA SER A 202 -3.98 -3.85 29.52
C SER A 202 -5.11 -4.75 29.00
N GLY A 203 -4.88 -6.06 28.82
CA GLY A 203 -5.90 -7.03 28.40
C GLY A 203 -6.12 -7.09 26.88
N ILE A 204 -5.30 -6.43 26.05
CA ILE A 204 -5.44 -6.47 24.60
C ILE A 204 -4.83 -7.79 24.09
N ASN A 205 -5.59 -8.52 23.28
CA ASN A 205 -5.08 -9.73 22.61
C ASN A 205 -4.19 -9.34 21.42
N VAL A 206 -2.90 -9.08 21.71
CA VAL A 206 -1.90 -8.65 20.71
C VAL A 206 -1.78 -9.66 19.56
N THR A 207 -1.79 -10.96 19.87
CA THR A 207 -1.69 -12.03 18.86
C THR A 207 -2.85 -11.99 17.88
N ALA A 208 -4.08 -11.88 18.37
CA ALA A 208 -5.27 -11.81 17.50
C ALA A 208 -5.24 -10.56 16.60
N VAL A 209 -4.88 -9.40 17.15
CA VAL A 209 -4.81 -8.15 16.36
C VAL A 209 -3.77 -8.28 15.23
N LYS A 210 -2.57 -8.79 15.53
CA LYS A 210 -1.53 -8.98 14.51
C LYS A 210 -1.92 -10.00 13.45
N LEU A 211 -2.51 -11.15 13.85
CA LEU A 211 -3.00 -12.15 12.90
C LEU A 211 -4.06 -11.57 11.96
N ILE A 212 -5.01 -10.79 12.48
CA ILE A 212 -6.03 -10.13 11.67
C ILE A 212 -5.37 -9.15 10.68
N LEU A 213 -4.41 -8.35 11.13
CA LEU A 213 -3.70 -7.41 10.26
C LEU A 213 -2.96 -8.12 9.12
N PHE A 214 -2.22 -9.19 9.40
CA PHE A 214 -1.53 -9.95 8.36
C PHE A 214 -2.50 -10.69 7.43
N ALA A 215 -3.60 -11.25 7.96
CA ALA A 215 -4.64 -11.87 7.13
C ALA A 215 -5.28 -10.84 6.18
N LEU A 216 -5.60 -9.64 6.68
CA LEU A 216 -6.11 -8.55 5.86
C LEU A 216 -5.08 -8.04 4.86
N SER A 217 -3.79 -8.00 5.23
CA SER A 217 -2.71 -7.64 4.31
C SER A 217 -2.67 -8.58 3.11
N GLY A 218 -2.69 -9.90 3.36
CA GLY A 218 -2.73 -10.90 2.31
C GLY A 218 -4.00 -10.84 1.46
N LEU A 219 -5.17 -10.68 2.10
CA LEU A 219 -6.47 -10.59 1.43
C LEU A 219 -6.54 -9.36 0.50
N ILE A 220 -6.13 -8.18 0.98
CA ILE A 220 -6.13 -6.94 0.21
C ILE A 220 -5.08 -6.99 -0.92
N SER A 221 -3.93 -7.63 -0.66
CA SER A 221 -2.92 -7.87 -1.70
C SER A 221 -3.46 -8.79 -2.80
N ALA A 222 -4.20 -9.84 -2.45
CA ALA A 222 -4.85 -10.71 -3.44
C ALA A 222 -5.94 -9.98 -4.23
N LEU A 223 -6.75 -9.15 -3.56
CA LEU A 223 -7.74 -8.31 -4.24
C LEU A 223 -7.07 -7.36 -5.24
N ALA A 224 -5.98 -6.70 -4.84
CA ALA A 224 -5.19 -5.87 -5.74
C ALA A 224 -4.61 -6.67 -6.92
N GLY A 225 -4.19 -7.92 -6.70
CA GLY A 225 -3.74 -8.83 -7.76
C GLY A 225 -4.84 -9.20 -8.76
N ILE A 226 -6.05 -9.44 -8.29
CA ILE A 226 -7.24 -9.69 -9.15
C ILE A 226 -7.53 -8.44 -10.00
N LEU A 227 -7.54 -7.25 -9.41
CA LEU A 227 -7.77 -6.00 -10.13
C LEU A 227 -6.67 -5.72 -11.16
N PHE A 228 -5.42 -6.05 -10.82
CA PHE A 228 -4.28 -5.92 -11.72
C PHE A 228 -4.39 -6.87 -12.92
N ALA A 229 -4.80 -8.13 -12.69
CA ALA A 229 -5.06 -9.10 -13.76
C ALA A 229 -6.20 -8.64 -14.68
N ALA A 230 -7.30 -8.13 -14.12
CA ALA A 230 -8.41 -7.59 -14.88
C ALA A 230 -7.99 -6.40 -15.77
N ARG A 231 -7.20 -5.48 -15.22
CA ARG A 231 -6.72 -4.31 -15.96
C ARG A 231 -5.75 -4.64 -17.08
N LEU A 232 -4.85 -5.61 -16.88
CA LEU A 232 -3.85 -5.99 -17.89
C LEU A 232 -4.36 -7.05 -18.88
N GLY A 233 -5.45 -7.78 -18.58
CA GLY A 233 -5.94 -8.91 -19.38
C GLY A 233 -4.94 -10.08 -19.47
N SER A 234 -3.91 -10.06 -18.62
CA SER A 234 -2.86 -11.08 -18.62
C SER A 234 -2.13 -11.14 -17.30
N VAL A 235 -1.53 -12.30 -16.99
CA VAL A 235 -0.70 -12.46 -15.79
C VAL A 235 0.67 -13.01 -16.13
N ARG A 236 1.68 -12.57 -15.35
CA ARG A 236 3.08 -12.97 -15.46
C ARG A 236 3.73 -13.06 -14.09
N GLY A 237 4.73 -13.90 -13.92
CA GLY A 237 5.40 -14.12 -12.63
C GLY A 237 6.19 -12.93 -12.06
N ASP A 238 6.45 -11.90 -12.88
CA ASP A 238 7.14 -10.68 -12.50
C ASP A 238 6.22 -9.50 -12.15
N MET A 239 4.89 -9.71 -12.14
CA MET A 239 3.89 -8.67 -11.83
C MET A 239 4.13 -8.06 -10.44
N GLY A 240 4.06 -6.73 -10.38
CA GLY A 240 4.22 -5.97 -9.14
C GLY A 240 5.64 -5.95 -8.55
N LEU A 241 6.66 -6.32 -9.33
CA LEU A 241 8.06 -6.25 -8.87
C LEU A 241 8.43 -4.81 -8.49
N GLY A 242 8.92 -4.61 -7.27
CA GLY A 242 9.31 -3.30 -6.75
C GLY A 242 8.17 -2.45 -6.20
N PHE A 243 6.91 -2.90 -6.28
CA PHE A 243 5.76 -2.13 -5.74
C PHE A 243 5.81 -1.99 -4.22
N GLU A 244 6.44 -2.94 -3.52
CA GLU A 244 6.61 -2.90 -2.07
C GLU A 244 7.30 -1.62 -1.58
N LEU A 245 8.31 -1.15 -2.32
CA LEU A 245 9.03 0.08 -1.97
C LEU A 245 8.18 1.34 -2.17
N ASP A 246 7.40 1.39 -3.25
CA ASP A 246 6.45 2.48 -3.50
C ASP A 246 5.40 2.56 -2.39
N ILE A 247 4.83 1.40 -2.02
CA ILE A 247 3.78 1.28 -1.00
C ILE A 247 4.30 1.78 0.35
N ILE A 248 5.48 1.31 0.77
CA ILE A 248 6.10 1.75 2.03
C ILE A 248 6.41 3.25 1.98
N THR A 249 6.93 3.74 0.85
CA THR A 249 7.24 5.18 0.68
C THR A 249 5.99 6.04 0.85
N MET A 250 4.85 5.64 0.26
CA MET A 250 3.58 6.35 0.44
C MET A 250 3.17 6.42 1.91
N VAL A 251 3.33 5.33 2.66
CA VAL A 251 2.92 5.28 4.08
C VAL A 251 3.86 6.09 4.96
N LEU A 252 5.18 5.93 4.80
CA LEU A 252 6.18 6.64 5.62
C LEU A 252 6.22 8.14 5.31
N LEU A 253 6.13 8.53 4.04
CA LEU A 253 6.01 9.95 3.64
C LEU A 253 4.74 10.56 4.25
N GLY A 254 3.67 9.78 4.41
CA GLY A 254 2.46 10.18 5.12
C GLY A 254 2.63 10.47 6.61
N GLY A 255 3.83 10.29 7.16
CA GLY A 255 4.15 10.56 8.56
C GLY A 255 3.80 9.42 9.51
N VAL A 256 3.59 8.20 8.98
CA VAL A 256 3.50 7.00 9.81
C VAL A 256 4.90 6.64 10.30
N SER A 257 5.04 6.47 11.60
CA SER A 257 6.33 6.10 12.22
C SER A 257 6.71 4.67 11.90
N ILE A 258 7.92 4.45 11.41
CA ILE A 258 8.48 3.10 11.18
C ILE A 258 8.60 2.28 12.47
N PHE A 259 8.69 2.98 13.62
CA PHE A 259 8.73 2.36 14.94
C PHE A 259 7.35 2.03 15.49
N GLY A 260 6.28 2.36 14.75
CA GLY A 260 4.89 2.15 15.14
C GLY A 260 4.34 3.21 16.09
N GLY A 261 3.09 2.98 16.52
CA GLY A 261 2.39 3.75 17.55
C GLY A 261 1.95 5.16 17.15
N SER A 262 2.34 5.66 15.99
CA SER A 262 1.97 6.99 15.52
C SER A 262 1.84 7.06 14.01
N GLY A 263 0.99 7.95 13.53
CA GLY A 263 0.70 8.16 12.12
C GLY A 263 -0.74 8.62 11.90
N SER A 264 -1.00 9.18 10.73
CA SER A 264 -2.31 9.69 10.35
C SER A 264 -2.72 9.15 8.99
N ILE A 265 -3.92 8.57 8.90
CA ILE A 265 -4.47 8.12 7.61
C ILE A 265 -4.61 9.29 6.62
N TYR A 266 -4.83 10.51 7.11
CA TYR A 266 -4.91 11.69 6.26
C TYR A 266 -3.54 12.04 5.66
N GLY A 267 -2.47 11.90 6.46
CA GLY A 267 -1.11 12.03 5.95
C GLY A 267 -0.80 10.99 4.87
N VAL A 268 -1.24 9.74 5.05
CA VAL A 268 -1.10 8.69 4.04
C VAL A 268 -1.84 9.04 2.75
N ILE A 269 -3.08 9.57 2.83
CA ILE A 269 -3.82 10.02 1.64
C ILE A 269 -3.05 11.13 0.89
N LEU A 270 -2.56 12.13 1.61
CA LEU A 270 -1.78 13.21 1.00
C LEU A 270 -0.50 12.70 0.33
N SER A 271 0.21 11.80 0.99
CA SER A 271 1.44 11.22 0.43
C SER A 271 1.18 10.32 -0.78
N ILE A 272 0.08 9.56 -0.78
CA ILE A 272 -0.37 8.82 -1.96
C ILE A 272 -0.52 9.78 -3.14
N LEU A 273 -1.24 10.88 -2.96
CA LEU A 273 -1.43 11.89 -4.02
C LEU A 273 -0.10 12.50 -4.47
N ILE A 274 0.79 12.85 -3.54
CA ILE A 274 2.12 13.38 -3.86
C ILE A 274 2.90 12.41 -4.74
N VAL A 275 2.98 11.14 -4.34
CA VAL A 275 3.74 10.11 -5.09
C VAL A 275 3.13 9.86 -6.46
N LEU A 276 1.79 9.82 -6.56
CA LEU A 276 1.09 9.65 -7.82
C LEU A 276 1.34 10.83 -8.77
N TYR A 277 1.16 12.07 -8.30
CA TYR A 277 1.39 13.26 -9.10
C TYR A 277 2.86 13.43 -9.49
N LEU A 278 3.78 13.10 -8.61
CA LEU A 278 5.21 13.14 -8.92
C LEU A 278 5.57 12.15 -10.03
N ARG A 279 5.11 10.89 -9.94
CA ARG A 279 5.33 9.89 -11.00
C ARG A 279 4.69 10.30 -12.31
N ASN A 280 3.46 10.80 -12.27
CA ASN A 280 2.77 11.25 -13.47
C ASN A 280 3.49 12.43 -14.14
N GLY A 281 3.90 13.45 -13.38
CA GLY A 281 4.66 14.57 -13.91
C GLY A 281 6.00 14.14 -14.51
N MET A 282 6.71 13.23 -13.86
CA MET A 282 7.95 12.65 -14.42
C MET A 282 7.67 11.88 -15.72
N SER A 283 6.57 11.12 -15.80
CA SER A 283 6.18 10.39 -17.00
C SER A 283 5.80 11.34 -18.15
N LEU A 284 5.04 12.40 -17.88
CA LEU A 284 4.71 13.43 -18.89
C LEU A 284 5.93 14.20 -19.37
N SER A 285 6.98 14.29 -18.53
CA SER A 285 8.28 14.87 -18.89
C SER A 285 9.23 13.86 -19.55
N ASN A 286 8.76 12.66 -19.93
CA ASN A 286 9.52 11.59 -20.55
C ASN A 286 10.71 11.07 -19.70
N ILE A 287 10.64 11.22 -18.37
CA ILE A 287 11.64 10.67 -17.46
C ILE A 287 11.45 9.16 -17.37
N THR A 288 12.54 8.39 -17.56
CA THR A 288 12.50 6.93 -17.58
C THR A 288 12.05 6.34 -16.23
N GLY A 289 11.36 5.19 -16.26
CA GLY A 289 10.87 4.52 -15.05
C GLY A 289 11.98 4.18 -14.04
N HIS A 290 13.22 3.91 -14.51
CA HIS A 290 14.36 3.67 -13.63
C HIS A 290 14.74 4.91 -12.82
N LEU A 291 14.76 6.09 -13.44
CA LEU A 291 15.00 7.36 -12.74
C LEU A 291 13.85 7.68 -11.77
N GLN A 292 12.60 7.45 -12.17
CA GLN A 292 11.44 7.60 -11.28
C GLN A 292 11.59 6.75 -10.03
N THR A 293 12.01 5.49 -10.17
CA THR A 293 12.26 4.58 -9.03
C THR A 293 13.37 5.12 -8.13
N GLY A 294 14.45 5.66 -8.71
CA GLY A 294 15.52 6.33 -7.95
C GLY A 294 15.02 7.51 -7.13
N VAL A 295 14.19 8.38 -7.72
CA VAL A 295 13.56 9.51 -7.02
C VAL A 295 12.68 9.04 -5.86
N ILE A 296 11.86 8.00 -6.06
CA ILE A 296 11.01 7.42 -4.99
C ILE A 296 11.89 6.83 -3.88
N GLY A 297 13.00 6.15 -4.22
CA GLY A 297 13.96 5.66 -3.22
C GLY A 297 14.57 6.78 -2.37
N MET A 298 14.92 7.92 -2.98
CA MET A 298 15.37 9.10 -2.23
C MET A 298 14.26 9.66 -1.33
N LEU A 299 13.01 9.73 -1.80
CA LEU A 299 11.87 10.15 -0.98
C LEU A 299 11.66 9.22 0.21
N LEU A 300 11.87 7.90 0.06
CA LEU A 300 11.81 6.96 1.18
C LEU A 300 12.85 7.29 2.25
N ILE A 301 14.10 7.56 1.85
CA ILE A 301 15.16 7.97 2.78
C ILE A 301 14.78 9.27 3.49
N PHE A 302 14.34 10.28 2.74
CA PHE A 302 13.90 11.56 3.30
C PHE A 302 12.76 11.39 4.29
N SER A 303 11.75 10.61 3.96
CA SER A 303 10.58 10.37 4.83
C SER A 303 10.95 9.68 6.14
N ALA A 304 11.90 8.76 6.11
CA ALA A 304 12.42 8.09 7.31
C ALA A 304 13.34 9.00 8.15
N MET A 305 14.06 9.93 7.51
CA MET A 305 15.02 10.80 8.17
C MET A 305 14.35 11.94 8.96
N VAL A 306 13.27 12.54 8.43
CA VAL A 306 12.65 13.75 9.01
C VAL A 306 12.17 13.58 10.45
N PRO A 307 11.45 12.50 10.84
CA PRO A 307 11.07 12.29 12.24
C PRO A 307 12.29 12.15 13.17
N ASN A 308 13.35 11.49 12.69
CA ASN A 308 14.58 11.29 13.47
C ASN A 308 15.37 12.59 13.68
N LEU A 309 15.43 13.47 12.69
CA LEU A 309 16.05 14.79 12.82
C LEU A 309 15.35 15.64 13.88
N LYS A 310 14.03 15.62 13.95
CA LYS A 310 13.27 16.35 14.96
C LYS A 310 13.63 15.86 16.38
N ASN A 311 13.65 14.55 16.60
CA ASN A 311 14.02 13.94 17.88
C ASN A 311 15.48 14.28 18.26
N TYR A 312 16.38 14.27 17.28
CA TYR A 312 17.80 14.64 17.49
C TYR A 312 17.95 16.11 17.91
N TRP A 313 17.23 17.03 17.26
CA TRP A 313 17.25 18.46 17.63
C TRP A 313 16.65 18.73 19.00
N GLU A 314 15.58 18.03 19.38
CA GLU A 314 14.95 18.14 20.70
C GLU A 314 15.90 17.61 21.80
N SER A 315 16.59 16.51 21.59
CA SER A 315 17.59 15.99 22.53
C SER A 315 18.80 16.91 22.71
N PHE A 316 19.23 17.57 21.62
CA PHE A 316 20.33 18.58 21.72
C PHE A 316 19.90 19.83 22.49
N ARG A 317 18.64 20.23 22.43
CA ARG A 317 18.12 21.37 23.21
C ARG A 317 18.05 21.05 24.72
N THR A 318 17.57 19.84 25.05
CA THR A 318 17.45 19.41 26.47
C THR A 318 18.78 19.09 27.12
N SER A 319 19.85 18.79 26.38
CA SER A 319 21.18 18.57 26.91
C SER A 319 21.96 19.88 27.17
N ARG A 320 21.44 21.02 26.75
CA ARG A 320 22.06 22.35 26.95
C ARG A 320 21.29 23.26 27.93
N SER A 321 20.18 22.78 28.49
CA SER A 321 19.44 23.39 29.59
C SER A 321 19.71 22.63 30.89
#